data_f126b3617a442d2649d06e55f8c8588f
#
_entry.id   f126b3617a442d2649d06e55f8c8588f
#
_cell.length_a   1.000
_cell.length_b   1.000
_cell.length_c   1.000
_cell.angle_alpha   90.00
_cell.angle_beta   90.00
_cell.angle_gamma   90.00
#
_symmetry.space_group_name_H-M   'P 1'
#
loop_
_entity.id
_entity.type
_entity.pdbx_description
1 polymer ?
#
loop_
_entity_poly.entity_id
_entity_poly.type
_entity_poly.pdbx_seq_one_letter_code
_entity_poly.pdbx_strand_id
1 'polypeptide(L)'
;NKLDIINQTDILLSVTSIPDKKIIESSKENLIVVGTFNPYENKKSLQSLAFKKINVLSLDLLPRISRAQSMDVLSSQANLAGYKAVILASNLFRKAFPMMMTAAGTIIPAKCLILGAGVAGLQAIATAKRLGCVVTAFDVRPEVEEQVKSLGAKFIKVDDSDSTVKENSVYAKEMTEEYKLKQKAKIHESAKDMDIIITTAMIPGKKAPILVESKTIREMKLGSVIVDLAGSSGGNTEGMKSGEEIIIDN
;
A
#
# COMPACT_ATOMS: atom_id res chain seq x y z
N ASN A 1 7.48 -35.65 -13.98
CA ASN A 1 8.13 -34.38 -14.28
C ASN A 1 7.10 -33.25 -14.27
N LYS A 2 7.51 -32.04 -13.85
CA LYS A 2 6.61 -30.86 -13.77
C LYS A 2 5.99 -30.52 -15.16
N LEU A 3 6.76 -30.69 -16.22
CA LEU A 3 6.31 -30.42 -17.60
C LEU A 3 5.30 -31.45 -18.10
N ASP A 4 5.42 -32.72 -17.67
CA ASP A 4 4.48 -33.78 -18.06
C ASP A 4 3.10 -33.56 -17.43
N ILE A 5 3.08 -33.01 -16.20
CA ILE A 5 1.83 -32.66 -15.52
C ILE A 5 1.13 -31.51 -16.26
N ILE A 6 1.88 -30.48 -16.66
CA ILE A 6 1.28 -29.29 -17.28
C ILE A 6 0.60 -29.60 -18.62
N ASN A 7 1.12 -30.57 -19.40
CA ASN A 7 0.52 -31.03 -20.66
C ASN A 7 -0.87 -31.64 -20.48
N GLN A 8 -1.18 -32.15 -19.28
CA GLN A 8 -2.45 -32.80 -18.97
C GLN A 8 -3.37 -31.89 -18.13
N THR A 9 -2.86 -30.71 -17.73
CA THR A 9 -3.58 -29.80 -16.84
C THR A 9 -4.62 -28.99 -17.61
N ASP A 10 -5.85 -28.93 -17.09
CA ASP A 10 -6.93 -28.08 -17.58
C ASP A 10 -6.91 -26.70 -16.92
N ILE A 11 -6.60 -26.65 -15.62
CA ILE A 11 -6.57 -25.43 -14.83
C ILE A 11 -5.27 -25.35 -14.06
N LEU A 12 -4.53 -24.27 -14.23
CA LEU A 12 -3.32 -23.95 -13.48
C LEU A 12 -3.59 -22.79 -12.51
N LEU A 13 -3.37 -23.02 -11.23
CA LEU A 13 -3.39 -21.96 -10.22
C LEU A 13 -1.98 -21.43 -10.00
N SER A 14 -1.82 -20.11 -10.10
CA SER A 14 -0.55 -19.42 -9.85
C SER A 14 -0.77 -18.26 -8.89
N VAL A 15 -0.12 -18.29 -7.72
CA VAL A 15 -0.41 -17.34 -6.64
C VAL A 15 0.05 -15.92 -7.00
N THR A 16 1.28 -15.74 -7.47
CA THR A 16 1.88 -14.40 -7.61
C THR A 16 2.67 -14.16 -8.89
N SER A 17 2.71 -15.10 -9.81
CA SER A 17 3.54 -14.97 -11.00
C SER A 17 2.87 -15.53 -12.25
N ILE A 18 3.14 -14.89 -13.37
CA ILE A 18 2.83 -15.47 -14.67
C ILE A 18 3.70 -16.71 -14.83
N PRO A 19 3.13 -17.85 -15.30
CA PRO A 19 3.89 -19.05 -15.57
C PRO A 19 5.10 -18.79 -16.48
N ASP A 20 6.22 -19.40 -16.17
CA ASP A 20 7.44 -19.23 -16.97
C ASP A 20 7.27 -19.74 -18.41
N LYS A 21 8.17 -19.30 -19.30
CA LYS A 21 8.10 -19.61 -20.73
C LYS A 21 8.05 -21.11 -20.99
N LYS A 22 8.80 -21.93 -20.23
CA LYS A 22 8.82 -23.38 -20.40
C LYS A 22 7.47 -24.01 -20.05
N ILE A 23 6.82 -23.53 -18.99
CA ILE A 23 5.47 -23.99 -18.61
C ILE A 23 4.47 -23.62 -19.70
N ILE A 24 4.53 -22.37 -20.20
CA ILE A 24 3.67 -21.90 -21.29
C ILE A 24 3.87 -22.73 -22.57
N GLU A 25 5.11 -22.98 -22.97
CA GLU A 25 5.44 -23.75 -24.16
C GLU A 25 4.96 -25.21 -24.08
N SER A 26 5.04 -25.80 -22.90
CA SER A 26 4.63 -27.18 -22.62
C SER A 26 3.13 -27.34 -22.36
N SER A 27 2.38 -26.26 -22.21
CA SER A 27 0.95 -26.32 -21.90
C SER A 27 0.13 -26.62 -23.17
N LYS A 28 -1.02 -27.27 -23.01
CA LYS A 28 -2.00 -27.45 -24.08
C LYS A 28 -2.75 -26.16 -24.40
N GLU A 29 -3.33 -26.07 -25.58
CA GLU A 29 -4.29 -25.04 -25.94
C GLU A 29 -5.49 -25.05 -24.96
N ASN A 30 -6.11 -23.90 -24.76
CA ASN A 30 -7.27 -23.70 -23.89
C ASN A 30 -7.01 -23.97 -22.39
N LEU A 31 -5.74 -24.12 -21.96
CA LEU A 31 -5.41 -24.10 -20.54
C LEU A 31 -6.02 -22.85 -19.87
N ILE A 32 -6.62 -23.01 -18.71
CA ILE A 32 -7.10 -21.89 -17.89
C ILE A 32 -6.04 -21.62 -16.83
N VAL A 33 -5.54 -20.39 -16.77
CA VAL A 33 -4.59 -19.95 -15.75
C VAL A 33 -5.27 -18.93 -14.85
N VAL A 34 -5.30 -19.19 -13.54
CA VAL A 34 -5.94 -18.32 -12.54
C VAL A 34 -4.89 -17.85 -11.54
N GLY A 35 -4.84 -16.57 -11.25
CA GLY A 35 -3.89 -16.02 -10.28
C GLY A 35 -3.86 -14.49 -10.21
N THR A 36 -2.85 -13.94 -9.54
CA THR A 36 -2.58 -12.51 -9.48
C THR A 36 -1.42 -12.18 -10.42
N PHE A 37 -1.67 -11.43 -11.49
CA PHE A 37 -0.71 -11.27 -12.59
C PHE A 37 -0.31 -9.82 -12.84
N ASN A 38 -0.85 -8.87 -12.11
CA ASN A 38 -0.64 -7.43 -12.32
C ASN A 38 -0.73 -7.03 -13.81
N PRO A 39 -1.91 -7.14 -14.44
CA PRO A 39 -2.06 -7.06 -15.89
C PRO A 39 -1.64 -5.71 -16.48
N TYR A 40 -1.66 -4.65 -15.71
CA TYR A 40 -1.24 -3.33 -16.16
C TYR A 40 0.27 -3.26 -16.45
N GLU A 41 1.08 -3.92 -15.63
CA GLU A 41 2.55 -3.96 -15.76
C GLU A 41 3.04 -5.11 -16.65
N ASN A 42 2.30 -6.23 -16.65
CA ASN A 42 2.71 -7.48 -17.32
C ASN A 42 2.03 -7.71 -18.69
N LYS A 43 1.61 -6.66 -19.36
CA LYS A 43 0.85 -6.72 -20.63
C LYS A 43 1.53 -7.61 -21.69
N LYS A 44 2.86 -7.49 -21.88
CA LYS A 44 3.60 -8.29 -22.88
C LYS A 44 3.57 -9.78 -22.57
N SER A 45 3.76 -10.14 -21.31
CA SER A 45 3.73 -11.54 -20.86
C SER A 45 2.33 -12.14 -21.01
N LEU A 46 1.29 -11.39 -20.69
CA LEU A 46 -0.10 -11.82 -20.87
C LEU A 46 -0.48 -11.96 -22.34
N GLN A 47 0.05 -11.11 -23.22
CA GLN A 47 -0.12 -11.26 -24.67
C GLN A 47 0.49 -12.57 -25.17
N SER A 48 1.63 -13.02 -24.65
CA SER A 48 2.23 -14.30 -25.06
C SER A 48 1.37 -15.50 -24.68
N LEU A 49 0.65 -15.43 -23.55
CA LEU A 49 -0.36 -16.44 -23.17
C LEU A 49 -1.54 -16.45 -24.16
N ALA A 50 -2.03 -15.27 -24.53
CA ALA A 50 -3.13 -15.13 -25.48
C ALA A 50 -2.76 -15.69 -26.88
N PHE A 51 -1.54 -15.48 -27.38
CA PHE A 51 -1.06 -16.07 -28.62
C PHE A 51 -1.08 -17.61 -28.61
N LYS A 52 -0.90 -18.21 -27.44
CA LYS A 52 -1.01 -19.66 -27.23
C LYS A 52 -2.44 -20.13 -26.95
N LYS A 53 -3.43 -19.27 -27.09
CA LYS A 53 -4.85 -19.55 -26.79
C LYS A 53 -5.08 -20.00 -25.34
N ILE A 54 -4.28 -19.49 -24.42
CA ILE A 54 -4.42 -19.75 -22.99
C ILE A 54 -5.40 -18.72 -22.41
N ASN A 55 -6.38 -19.18 -21.64
CA ASN A 55 -7.35 -18.33 -20.96
C ASN A 55 -6.77 -17.87 -19.63
N VAL A 56 -6.73 -16.55 -19.38
CA VAL A 56 -6.18 -15.98 -18.15
C VAL A 56 -7.28 -15.31 -17.33
N LEU A 57 -7.46 -15.76 -16.09
CA LEU A 57 -8.33 -15.15 -15.10
C LEU A 57 -7.48 -14.47 -14.03
N SER A 58 -7.28 -13.16 -14.19
CA SER A 58 -6.51 -12.36 -13.23
C SER A 58 -7.38 -11.91 -12.09
N LEU A 59 -7.10 -12.38 -10.88
CA LEU A 59 -7.83 -12.02 -9.67
C LEU A 59 -7.64 -10.54 -9.29
N ASP A 60 -6.61 -9.88 -9.82
CA ASP A 60 -6.41 -8.43 -9.69
C ASP A 60 -7.53 -7.61 -10.33
N LEU A 61 -8.24 -8.18 -11.29
CA LEU A 61 -9.31 -7.54 -12.05
C LEU A 61 -10.71 -7.91 -11.56
N LEU A 62 -10.84 -8.63 -10.46
CA LEU A 62 -12.14 -8.92 -9.88
C LEU A 62 -12.89 -7.61 -9.55
N PRO A 63 -14.16 -7.49 -9.93
CA PRO A 63 -14.92 -6.29 -9.64
C PRO A 63 -15.16 -6.16 -8.13
N ARG A 64 -15.04 -4.93 -7.61
CA ARG A 64 -15.26 -4.64 -6.18
C ARG A 64 -16.76 -4.50 -5.88
N ILE A 65 -17.46 -5.62 -5.91
CA ILE A 65 -18.89 -5.75 -5.61
C ILE A 65 -19.09 -6.75 -4.46
N SER A 66 -20.19 -6.65 -3.74
CA SER A 66 -20.48 -7.49 -2.56
C SER A 66 -20.37 -8.99 -2.86
N ARG A 67 -20.82 -9.44 -4.03
CA ARG A 67 -20.76 -10.85 -4.45
C ARG A 67 -19.33 -11.36 -4.59
N ALA A 68 -18.36 -10.50 -4.98
CA ALA A 68 -16.96 -10.87 -5.21
C ALA A 68 -16.10 -10.68 -3.95
N GLN A 69 -16.62 -10.16 -2.85
CA GLN A 69 -15.87 -9.82 -1.64
C GLN A 69 -15.10 -11.01 -1.05
N SER A 70 -15.71 -12.23 -1.08
CA SER A 70 -15.05 -13.45 -0.61
C SER A 70 -13.87 -13.91 -1.48
N MET A 71 -13.76 -13.38 -2.71
CA MET A 71 -12.70 -13.67 -3.66
C MET A 71 -11.69 -12.51 -3.79
N ASP A 72 -11.83 -11.42 -3.04
CA ASP A 72 -10.96 -10.24 -3.11
C ASP A 72 -9.62 -10.51 -2.42
N VAL A 73 -8.74 -11.17 -3.17
CA VAL A 73 -7.37 -11.48 -2.74
C VAL A 73 -6.52 -10.23 -2.53
N LEU A 74 -6.81 -9.14 -3.27
CA LEU A 74 -6.06 -7.90 -3.11
C LEU A 74 -6.33 -7.27 -1.75
N SER A 75 -7.58 -7.21 -1.32
CA SER A 75 -7.93 -6.68 0.00
C SER A 75 -7.38 -7.54 1.12
N SER A 76 -7.42 -8.88 1.00
CA SER A 76 -6.86 -9.76 2.02
C SER A 76 -5.34 -9.59 2.17
N GLN A 77 -4.62 -9.48 1.05
CA GLN A 77 -3.17 -9.23 1.08
C GLN A 77 -2.82 -7.80 1.52
N ALA A 78 -3.58 -6.80 1.11
CA ALA A 78 -3.41 -5.43 1.58
C ALA A 78 -3.57 -5.32 3.09
N ASN A 79 -4.52 -6.04 3.68
CA ASN A 79 -4.72 -6.11 5.12
C ASN A 79 -3.47 -6.65 5.84
N LEU A 80 -2.94 -7.78 5.36
CA LEU A 80 -1.69 -8.37 5.88
C LEU A 80 -0.49 -7.44 5.70
N ALA A 81 -0.41 -6.75 4.55
CA ALA A 81 0.65 -5.79 4.27
C ALA A 81 0.63 -4.61 5.26
N GLY A 82 -0.56 -4.05 5.54
CA GLY A 82 -0.72 -2.99 6.54
C GLY A 82 -0.30 -3.43 7.95
N TYR A 83 -0.67 -4.65 8.36
CA TYR A 83 -0.20 -5.23 9.61
C TYR A 83 1.33 -5.38 9.62
N LYS A 84 1.88 -6.00 8.58
CA LYS A 84 3.33 -6.27 8.49
C LYS A 84 4.16 -5.00 8.45
N ALA A 85 3.68 -3.94 7.79
CA ALA A 85 4.37 -2.65 7.74
C ALA A 85 4.60 -2.06 9.13
N VAL A 86 3.60 -2.13 10.01
CA VAL A 86 3.72 -1.66 11.40
C VAL A 86 4.70 -2.51 12.19
N ILE A 87 4.66 -3.84 12.05
CA ILE A 87 5.60 -4.74 12.73
C ILE A 87 7.04 -4.49 12.25
N LEU A 88 7.23 -4.27 10.94
CA LEU A 88 8.54 -3.93 10.39
C LEU A 88 9.04 -2.58 10.93
N ALA A 89 8.19 -1.56 10.92
CA ALA A 89 8.52 -0.26 11.49
C ALA A 89 8.90 -0.37 12.97
N SER A 90 8.16 -1.18 13.74
CA SER A 90 8.45 -1.40 15.16
C SER A 90 9.78 -2.10 15.40
N ASN A 91 10.18 -3.00 14.52
CA ASN A 91 11.47 -3.70 14.59
C ASN A 91 12.66 -2.78 14.25
N LEU A 92 12.47 -1.87 13.30
CA LEU A 92 13.50 -0.91 12.86
C LEU A 92 13.62 0.30 13.80
N PHE A 93 12.53 0.70 14.42
CA PHE A 93 12.49 1.86 15.32
C PHE A 93 13.16 1.56 16.65
N ARG A 94 14.22 2.28 17.00
CA ARG A 94 15.04 2.02 18.19
C ARG A 94 14.47 2.55 19.50
N LYS A 95 13.19 2.91 19.53
CA LYS A 95 12.47 3.38 20.72
C LYS A 95 11.18 2.55 20.90
N ALA A 96 10.52 2.74 22.05
CA ALA A 96 9.26 2.05 22.33
C ALA A 96 8.09 2.66 21.54
N PHE A 97 7.16 1.83 21.09
CA PHE A 97 5.90 2.28 20.52
C PHE A 97 4.93 2.79 21.57
N PRO A 98 4.67 2.04 22.68
CA PRO A 98 3.73 2.49 23.70
C PRO A 98 4.36 3.49 24.66
N MET A 99 3.50 4.23 25.34
CA MET A 99 3.88 4.91 26.56
C MET A 99 4.23 3.87 27.64
N MET A 100 5.34 4.06 28.32
CA MET A 100 5.73 3.23 29.46
C MET A 100 6.13 4.11 30.63
N MET A 101 5.67 3.75 31.84
CA MET A 101 6.06 4.39 33.08
C MET A 101 7.05 3.47 33.82
N THR A 102 8.19 4.03 34.19
CA THR A 102 9.22 3.33 34.95
C THR A 102 9.60 4.15 36.17
N ALA A 103 10.29 3.55 37.14
CA ALA A 103 10.82 4.27 38.29
C ALA A 103 11.79 5.41 37.88
N ALA A 104 12.43 5.30 36.72
CA ALA A 104 13.34 6.31 36.17
C ALA A 104 12.65 7.40 35.36
N GLY A 105 11.34 7.31 35.12
CA GLY A 105 10.56 8.28 34.37
C GLY A 105 9.61 7.67 33.35
N THR A 106 9.01 8.55 32.52
CA THR A 106 8.02 8.18 31.51
C THR A 106 8.64 8.17 30.12
N ILE A 107 8.46 7.07 29.39
CA ILE A 107 8.75 6.98 27.95
C ILE A 107 7.49 7.42 27.22
N ILE A 108 7.60 8.46 26.39
CA ILE A 108 6.48 8.96 25.59
C ILE A 108 6.19 8.00 24.42
N PRO A 109 4.93 7.86 23.99
CA PRO A 109 4.58 6.99 22.89
C PRO A 109 5.10 7.50 21.54
N ALA A 110 5.45 6.59 20.64
CA ALA A 110 5.82 6.96 19.28
C ALA A 110 4.64 7.59 18.52
N LYS A 111 4.95 8.56 17.67
CA LYS A 111 3.98 9.20 16.77
C LYS A 111 4.08 8.57 15.38
N CYS A 112 2.97 8.07 14.87
CA CYS A 112 2.89 7.40 13.58
C CYS A 112 1.95 8.14 12.63
N LEU A 113 2.44 8.46 11.42
CA LEU A 113 1.66 9.04 10.33
C LEU A 113 1.38 7.97 9.28
N ILE A 114 0.10 7.79 8.94
CA ILE A 114 -0.34 6.88 7.89
C ILE A 114 -0.83 7.71 6.69
N LEU A 115 -0.20 7.53 5.54
CA LEU A 115 -0.57 8.19 4.28
C LEU A 115 -1.29 7.22 3.36
N GLY A 116 -2.61 7.41 3.25
CA GLY A 116 -3.56 6.51 2.61
C GLY A 116 -4.33 5.68 3.63
N ALA A 117 -5.66 5.82 3.63
CA ALA A 117 -6.58 5.10 4.52
C ALA A 117 -7.46 4.09 3.76
N GLY A 118 -6.86 3.36 2.80
CA GLY A 118 -7.45 2.16 2.21
C GLY A 118 -7.32 0.96 3.15
N VAL A 119 -7.57 -0.25 2.64
CA VAL A 119 -7.53 -1.49 3.46
C VAL A 119 -6.20 -1.63 4.22
N ALA A 120 -5.06 -1.43 3.53
CA ALA A 120 -3.74 -1.50 4.16
C ALA A 120 -3.55 -0.40 5.20
N GLY A 121 -3.94 0.84 4.88
CA GLY A 121 -3.81 1.98 5.79
C GLY A 121 -4.67 1.85 7.04
N LEU A 122 -5.93 1.46 6.90
CA LEU A 122 -6.82 1.23 8.05
C LEU A 122 -6.29 0.11 8.96
N GLN A 123 -5.76 -0.96 8.37
CA GLN A 123 -5.13 -2.02 9.16
C GLN A 123 -3.84 -1.54 9.84
N ALA A 124 -3.02 -0.72 9.16
CA ALA A 124 -1.84 -0.12 9.77
C ALA A 124 -2.23 0.78 10.95
N ILE A 125 -3.26 1.62 10.81
CA ILE A 125 -3.81 2.45 11.89
C ILE A 125 -4.20 1.56 13.09
N ALA A 126 -5.01 0.53 12.84
CA ALA A 126 -5.49 -0.38 13.90
C ALA A 126 -4.33 -1.07 14.60
N THR A 127 -3.32 -1.54 13.86
CA THR A 127 -2.15 -2.23 14.42
C THR A 127 -1.27 -1.28 15.22
N ALA A 128 -0.93 -0.10 14.68
CA ALA A 128 -0.12 0.90 15.37
C ALA A 128 -0.79 1.39 16.67
N LYS A 129 -2.11 1.58 16.64
CA LYS A 129 -2.91 1.91 17.84
C LYS A 129 -2.83 0.81 18.91
N ARG A 130 -2.97 -0.47 18.52
CA ARG A 130 -2.84 -1.61 19.44
C ARG A 130 -1.45 -1.72 20.05
N LEU A 131 -0.41 -1.33 19.30
CA LEU A 131 0.97 -1.25 19.83
C LEU A 131 1.24 0.01 20.66
N GLY A 132 0.24 0.89 20.83
CA GLY A 132 0.31 2.04 21.73
C GLY A 132 0.82 3.34 21.09
N CYS A 133 0.94 3.41 19.76
CA CYS A 133 1.31 4.64 19.08
C CYS A 133 0.21 5.71 19.14
N VAL A 134 0.62 6.97 19.10
CA VAL A 134 -0.25 8.09 18.75
C VAL A 134 -0.32 8.18 17.23
N VAL A 135 -1.47 7.80 16.66
CA VAL A 135 -1.64 7.67 15.20
C VAL A 135 -2.37 8.86 14.63
N THR A 136 -1.83 9.39 13.55
CA THR A 136 -2.44 10.40 12.68
C THR A 136 -2.51 9.82 11.27
N ALA A 137 -3.58 10.09 10.52
CA ALA A 137 -3.73 9.59 9.17
C ALA A 137 -4.18 10.69 8.19
N PHE A 138 -3.83 10.52 6.95
CA PHE A 138 -4.25 11.36 5.82
C PHE A 138 -4.77 10.48 4.69
N ASP A 139 -5.86 10.91 4.06
CA ASP A 139 -6.35 10.39 2.77
C ASP A 139 -7.01 11.54 2.01
N VAL A 140 -7.00 11.46 0.69
CA VAL A 140 -7.66 12.45 -0.18
C VAL A 140 -9.18 12.29 -0.23
N ARG A 141 -9.69 11.16 0.23
CA ARG A 141 -11.12 10.83 0.25
C ARG A 141 -11.72 11.23 1.60
N PRO A 142 -12.63 12.20 1.65
CA PRO A 142 -13.22 12.65 2.91
C PRO A 142 -14.07 11.58 3.61
N GLU A 143 -14.65 10.65 2.85
CA GLU A 143 -15.50 9.58 3.38
C GLU A 143 -14.77 8.59 4.30
N VAL A 144 -13.43 8.52 4.24
CA VAL A 144 -12.65 7.64 5.13
C VAL A 144 -12.34 8.27 6.48
N GLU A 145 -12.64 9.54 6.68
CA GLU A 145 -12.37 10.26 7.95
C GLU A 145 -13.06 9.59 9.13
N GLU A 146 -14.32 9.20 8.97
CA GLU A 146 -15.09 8.55 10.04
C GLU A 146 -14.46 7.18 10.39
N GLN A 147 -14.02 6.42 9.40
CA GLN A 147 -13.35 5.13 9.60
C GLN A 147 -12.03 5.31 10.37
N VAL A 148 -11.23 6.31 10.02
CA VAL A 148 -9.97 6.65 10.72
C VAL A 148 -10.25 7.04 12.17
N LYS A 149 -11.24 7.90 12.41
CA LYS A 149 -11.64 8.34 13.75
C LYS A 149 -12.18 7.18 14.60
N SER A 150 -12.94 6.28 14.02
CA SER A 150 -13.49 5.09 14.72
C SER A 150 -12.38 4.15 15.21
N LEU A 151 -11.23 4.13 14.54
CA LEU A 151 -10.03 3.41 14.99
C LEU A 151 -9.22 4.19 16.06
N GLY A 152 -9.68 5.38 16.48
CA GLY A 152 -9.03 6.20 17.48
C GLY A 152 -7.80 6.97 16.98
N ALA A 153 -7.68 7.19 15.67
CA ALA A 153 -6.63 8.00 15.07
C ALA A 153 -7.13 9.42 14.76
N LYS A 154 -6.20 10.38 14.67
CA LYS A 154 -6.49 11.73 14.18
C LYS A 154 -6.48 11.73 12.65
N PHE A 155 -7.38 12.49 12.03
CA PHE A 155 -7.42 12.68 10.59
C PHE A 155 -6.92 14.09 10.24
N ILE A 156 -5.99 14.16 9.28
CA ILE A 156 -5.51 15.43 8.73
C ILE A 156 -6.42 15.83 7.58
N LYS A 157 -6.98 17.04 7.67
CA LYS A 157 -7.72 17.66 6.56
C LYS A 157 -6.81 18.63 5.82
N VAL A 158 -6.93 18.63 4.51
CA VAL A 158 -6.43 19.70 3.66
C VAL A 158 -7.63 20.59 3.35
N ASP A 159 -7.57 21.85 3.77
CA ASP A 159 -8.64 22.80 3.54
C ASP A 159 -8.72 23.09 2.03
N ASP A 160 -9.80 22.65 1.42
CA ASP A 160 -10.12 22.91 0.03
C ASP A 160 -11.48 23.61 -0.02
N SER A 161 -11.47 24.93 -0.29
CA SER A 161 -12.68 25.73 -0.40
C SER A 161 -13.48 25.43 -1.69
N ASP A 162 -12.90 24.66 -2.63
CA ASP A 162 -13.47 24.42 -3.95
C ASP A 162 -13.68 22.94 -4.30
N SER A 163 -13.66 22.02 -3.32
CA SER A 163 -13.80 20.60 -3.63
C SER A 163 -15.22 20.21 -4.04
N THR A 164 -15.52 20.33 -5.32
CA THR A 164 -16.60 19.58 -5.98
C THR A 164 -16.18 18.11 -6.18
N VAL A 165 -15.76 17.45 -5.12
CA VAL A 165 -15.52 16.00 -5.14
C VAL A 165 -16.88 15.31 -5.13
N LYS A 166 -17.37 14.93 -6.31
CA LYS A 166 -18.58 14.12 -6.42
C LYS A 166 -18.33 12.76 -5.75
N GLU A 167 -19.23 12.41 -4.84
CA GLU A 167 -19.32 11.15 -4.11
C GLU A 167 -19.23 9.93 -5.02
N ASN A 168 -18.68 8.82 -4.48
CA ASN A 168 -18.71 7.45 -5.01
C ASN A 168 -17.58 7.01 -5.96
N SER A 169 -16.30 7.16 -5.58
CA SER A 169 -15.27 6.30 -6.19
C SER A 169 -14.44 5.58 -5.14
N VAL A 170 -14.29 4.26 -5.29
CA VAL A 170 -13.44 3.40 -4.42
C VAL A 170 -11.96 3.81 -4.48
N TYR A 171 -11.57 4.55 -5.51
CA TYR A 171 -10.21 5.05 -5.73
C TYR A 171 -10.18 6.57 -5.79
N ALA A 172 -9.08 7.14 -5.28
CA ALA A 172 -8.81 8.57 -5.37
C ALA A 172 -8.80 9.05 -6.84
N LYS A 173 -9.53 10.14 -7.13
CA LYS A 173 -9.47 10.82 -8.43
C LYS A 173 -8.21 11.66 -8.54
N GLU A 174 -7.87 12.03 -9.77
CA GLU A 174 -6.82 13.01 -10.03
C GLU A 174 -7.22 14.36 -9.43
N MET A 175 -6.38 14.88 -8.52
CA MET A 175 -6.57 16.15 -7.83
C MET A 175 -5.93 17.30 -8.62
N THR A 176 -6.43 18.53 -8.42
CA THR A 176 -5.83 19.73 -9.01
C THR A 176 -4.39 19.94 -8.53
N GLU A 177 -3.55 20.61 -9.30
CA GLU A 177 -2.16 20.90 -8.91
C GLU A 177 -2.10 21.76 -7.64
N GLU A 178 -3.03 22.72 -7.49
CA GLU A 178 -3.13 23.53 -6.26
C GLU A 178 -3.41 22.67 -5.02
N TYR A 179 -4.35 21.72 -5.12
CA TYR A 179 -4.62 20.78 -4.03
C TYR A 179 -3.40 19.93 -3.71
N LYS A 180 -2.69 19.42 -4.72
CA LYS A 180 -1.46 18.63 -4.52
C LYS A 180 -0.38 19.44 -3.78
N LEU A 181 -0.23 20.72 -4.06
CA LEU A 181 0.71 21.59 -3.35
C LEU A 181 0.30 21.79 -1.88
N LYS A 182 -0.97 22.10 -1.61
CA LYS A 182 -1.50 22.22 -0.24
C LYS A 182 -1.34 20.90 0.53
N GLN A 183 -1.64 19.77 -0.12
CA GLN A 183 -1.47 18.44 0.43
C GLN A 183 -0.02 18.16 0.82
N LYS A 184 0.93 18.40 -0.09
CA LYS A 184 2.36 18.20 0.18
C LYS A 184 2.85 19.07 1.33
N ALA A 185 2.46 20.33 1.37
CA ALA A 185 2.81 21.24 2.48
C ALA A 185 2.27 20.74 3.82
N LYS A 186 1.03 20.26 3.85
CA LYS A 186 0.39 19.74 5.07
C LYS A 186 1.02 18.42 5.54
N ILE A 187 1.34 17.52 4.61
CA ILE A 187 2.07 16.28 4.92
C ILE A 187 3.46 16.61 5.45
N HIS A 188 4.20 17.50 4.77
CA HIS A 188 5.53 17.94 5.20
C HIS A 188 5.54 18.49 6.63
N GLU A 189 4.63 19.43 6.94
CA GLU A 189 4.49 20.00 8.28
C GLU A 189 4.20 18.92 9.33
N SER A 190 3.29 17.99 8.99
CA SER A 190 2.92 16.91 9.91
C SER A 190 4.06 15.91 10.11
N ALA A 191 4.83 15.60 9.06
CA ALA A 191 5.87 14.59 9.07
C ALA A 191 7.06 14.91 9.97
N LYS A 192 7.42 16.20 10.12
CA LYS A 192 8.55 16.64 10.96
C LYS A 192 8.48 16.13 12.40
N ASP A 193 7.27 16.06 12.95
CA ASP A 193 7.04 15.62 14.32
C ASP A 193 6.81 14.11 14.47
N MET A 194 6.82 13.37 13.38
CA MET A 194 6.57 11.93 13.39
C MET A 194 7.84 11.13 13.64
N ASP A 195 7.66 10.02 14.29
CA ASP A 195 8.70 9.01 14.50
C ASP A 195 8.62 7.92 13.42
N ILE A 196 7.41 7.67 12.91
CA ILE A 196 7.12 6.61 11.92
C ILE A 196 6.18 7.17 10.85
N ILE A 197 6.46 6.86 9.60
CA ILE A 197 5.55 7.09 8.47
C ILE A 197 5.30 5.76 7.77
N ILE A 198 4.03 5.44 7.50
CA ILE A 198 3.65 4.30 6.63
C ILE A 198 2.84 4.86 5.48
N THR A 199 3.27 4.57 4.25
CA THR A 199 2.60 5.04 3.05
C THR A 199 1.95 3.88 2.31
N THR A 200 0.72 4.10 1.81
CA THR A 200 -0.10 3.07 1.17
C THR A 200 -0.87 3.60 -0.03
N ALA A 201 -0.56 4.82 -0.51
CA ALA A 201 -1.34 5.48 -1.55
C ALA A 201 -0.99 4.92 -2.93
N MET A 202 -1.90 4.19 -3.53
CA MET A 202 -1.76 3.61 -4.87
C MET A 202 -2.96 3.96 -5.75
N ILE A 203 -2.70 4.17 -7.03
CA ILE A 203 -3.72 4.34 -8.07
C ILE A 203 -3.55 3.19 -9.05
N PRO A 204 -4.55 2.31 -9.23
CA PRO A 204 -4.45 1.16 -10.12
C PRO A 204 -4.03 1.56 -11.53
N GLY A 205 -3.01 0.87 -12.06
CA GLY A 205 -2.49 1.10 -13.42
C GLY A 205 -1.73 2.41 -13.62
N LYS A 206 -1.46 3.17 -12.57
CA LYS A 206 -0.65 4.41 -12.60
C LYS A 206 0.51 4.33 -11.61
N LYS A 207 1.53 5.16 -11.87
CA LYS A 207 2.62 5.35 -10.90
C LYS A 207 2.07 5.96 -9.61
N ALA A 208 2.56 5.48 -8.47
CA ALA A 208 2.19 6.00 -7.17
C ALA A 208 2.58 7.49 -7.02
N PRO A 209 1.78 8.33 -6.36
CA PRO A 209 2.12 9.73 -6.15
C PRO A 209 3.24 9.85 -5.10
N ILE A 210 4.19 10.75 -5.32
CA ILE A 210 5.19 11.10 -4.31
C ILE A 210 4.53 12.01 -3.27
N LEU A 211 4.44 11.52 -2.03
CA LEU A 211 3.84 12.20 -0.88
C LEU A 211 4.89 12.67 0.13
N VAL A 212 6.00 11.94 0.25
CA VAL A 212 7.11 12.26 1.14
C VAL A 212 8.33 12.61 0.29
N GLU A 213 8.62 13.90 0.20
CA GLU A 213 9.75 14.41 -0.60
C GLU A 213 11.06 14.34 0.19
N SER A 214 12.20 14.36 -0.48
CA SER A 214 13.53 14.32 0.14
C SER A 214 13.74 15.41 1.18
N LYS A 215 13.16 16.60 0.96
CA LYS A 215 13.17 17.69 1.95
C LYS A 215 12.47 17.26 3.24
N THR A 216 11.33 16.61 3.14
CA THR A 216 10.56 16.13 4.29
C THR A 216 11.35 15.10 5.08
N ILE A 217 12.00 14.14 4.38
CA ILE A 217 12.81 13.10 5.00
C ILE A 217 13.94 13.71 5.84
N ARG A 218 14.64 14.70 5.28
CA ARG A 218 15.77 15.38 5.98
C ARG A 218 15.33 16.20 7.21
N GLU A 219 14.09 16.64 7.24
CA GLU A 219 13.54 17.42 8.36
C GLU A 219 12.82 16.55 9.40
N MET A 220 12.72 15.24 9.17
CA MET A 220 12.21 14.28 10.16
C MET A 220 13.20 14.10 11.31
N LYS A 221 12.69 13.56 12.42
CA LYS A 221 13.53 13.25 13.58
C LYS A 221 14.56 12.19 13.25
N LEU A 222 15.76 12.33 13.83
CA LEU A 222 16.80 11.30 13.75
C LEU A 222 16.28 9.95 14.28
N GLY A 223 16.56 8.88 13.54
CA GLY A 223 16.10 7.53 13.84
C GLY A 223 14.61 7.30 13.55
N SER A 224 13.96 8.20 12.80
CA SER A 224 12.62 7.96 12.25
C SER A 224 12.63 6.84 11.21
N VAL A 225 11.49 6.18 11.01
CA VAL A 225 11.33 5.06 10.08
C VAL A 225 10.21 5.34 9.10
N ILE A 226 10.47 5.12 7.81
CA ILE A 226 9.46 5.16 6.75
C ILE A 226 9.29 3.77 6.16
N VAL A 227 8.06 3.27 6.10
CA VAL A 227 7.72 2.02 5.40
C VAL A 227 6.76 2.35 4.26
N ASP A 228 7.22 2.08 3.03
CA ASP A 228 6.47 2.41 1.82
C ASP A 228 5.90 1.14 1.17
N LEU A 229 4.58 0.96 1.25
CA LEU A 229 3.87 -0.16 0.66
C LEU A 229 3.56 0.03 -0.84
N ALA A 230 3.79 1.22 -1.38
CA ALA A 230 3.55 1.51 -2.79
C ALA A 230 4.79 1.22 -3.68
N GLY A 231 5.79 0.54 -3.14
CA GLY A 231 7.09 0.33 -3.80
C GLY A 231 7.02 -0.29 -5.18
N SER A 232 6.16 -1.29 -5.40
CA SER A 232 5.94 -1.91 -6.71
C SER A 232 5.41 -0.94 -7.76
N SER A 233 4.71 0.12 -7.36
CA SER A 233 4.13 1.15 -8.23
C SER A 233 4.98 2.43 -8.28
N GLY A 234 6.24 2.37 -7.85
CA GLY A 234 7.19 3.49 -7.87
C GLY A 234 7.33 4.24 -6.56
N GLY A 235 6.55 3.87 -5.53
CA GLY A 235 6.65 4.41 -4.18
C GLY A 235 5.99 5.77 -3.95
N ASN A 236 5.65 6.03 -2.69
CA ASN A 236 5.16 7.33 -2.23
C ASN A 236 6.27 8.20 -1.63
N THR A 237 7.43 7.64 -1.41
CA THR A 237 8.60 8.28 -0.80
C THR A 237 9.67 8.51 -1.85
N GLU A 238 10.15 9.73 -1.97
CA GLU A 238 11.21 10.08 -2.92
C GLU A 238 12.51 9.34 -2.59
N GLY A 239 13.15 8.77 -3.61
CA GLY A 239 14.41 8.03 -3.46
C GLY A 239 14.26 6.60 -2.94
N MET A 240 13.02 6.13 -2.65
CA MET A 240 12.81 4.75 -2.25
C MET A 240 13.19 3.76 -3.35
N LYS A 241 13.61 2.56 -2.95
CA LYS A 241 13.86 1.44 -3.85
C LYS A 241 13.08 0.23 -3.35
N SER A 242 12.34 -0.39 -4.26
CA SER A 242 11.50 -1.54 -3.89
C SER A 242 12.35 -2.73 -3.43
N GLY A 243 12.02 -3.27 -2.25
CA GLY A 243 12.71 -4.42 -1.67
C GLY A 243 14.04 -4.10 -0.98
N GLU A 244 14.43 -2.83 -0.89
CA GLU A 244 15.67 -2.41 -0.22
C GLU A 244 15.38 -1.59 1.05
N GLU A 245 16.26 -1.71 2.03
CA GLU A 245 16.36 -0.81 3.17
C GLU A 245 17.40 0.26 2.84
N ILE A 246 17.01 1.53 2.98
CA ILE A 246 17.87 2.69 2.69
C ILE A 246 18.03 3.48 3.97
N ILE A 247 19.27 3.71 4.37
CA ILE A 247 19.61 4.59 5.49
C ILE A 247 20.00 5.95 4.90
N ILE A 248 19.36 7.00 5.39
CA ILE A 248 19.65 8.38 5.00
C ILE A 248 20.22 9.07 6.25
N ASP A 249 21.46 9.44 6.17
CA ASP A 249 22.13 10.19 7.23
C ASP A 249 21.74 11.68 7.14
N ASN A 250 21.43 12.25 8.28
CA ASN A 250 21.16 13.69 8.45
C ASN A 250 22.33 14.39 9.11
#